data_156d189d268a0605e991cbe8461ec939
#
_entry.id   156d189d268a0605e991cbe8461ec939
#
_cell.length_a   1.000
_cell.length_b   1.000
_cell.length_c   1.000
_cell.angle_alpha   90.00
_cell.angle_beta   90.00
_cell.angle_gamma   90.00
#
_symmetry.space_group_name_H-M   'P 1'
#
loop_
_entity.id
_entity.type
_entity.pdbx_description
1 polymer ?
#
loop_
_entity_poly.entity_id
_entity_poly.type
_entity_poly.pdbx_seq_one_letter_code
_entity_poly.pdbx_strand_id
1 'polypeptide(L)'
;MCILKISKMNCNGGKHNMDDEKIEKIKKLIDRLEITKENEKDIKIVKQLMKQEEYEEVLQMLQDLNFSGKLILKDDEENDEDEIIPEMEENTNTYPKELVNEELEEVYMSLLIANPKAISMFYILYEDCYFENEELLNLYKSILFTEGEAYAPQIAKDGYNFAKENAETYNQKRILKERGKEETRNFEKVYVELLKLFEIRKNYLRNPIQETKDRIVDILKYELYDKMTIQEVKNAIEQITVTQKFKRGVLCNNTTKFLINGESNLSNGLELPFPILSRVFKGVRKGETFAFAMPSNAGKSRFTVNLAAYLAFIHKKKVLIISNEMSEDKMRLCLITTVLNNKKIQDLHGQKISKTEGELLDFKFRPDDNKKVQVDDDGYVLREAKETQITFSKRLAKISTEFEKTINVTDWIEKQIKNSIYFINITDHTNDELEKVILNYYYKEKIEYIFYDTLKTDTANIGNGEELKKTATILSNLAQNLNIFIASSLQLTENSTPPINLSINDLSASRTVKEVLDTLCLAKQIHREDLNKYEYSLEEVDTKFYNLEKFKDPDVRYYACVVDKNRAGSKPKLLFRLNLAYNMWEELGYLRLKSNIDEE
;
A
#
# COMPACT_ATOMS: atom_id res chain seq x y z
N MET A 1 21.67 16.33 22.88
CA MET A 1 21.20 14.94 23.04
C MET A 1 19.68 14.77 22.82
N CYS A 2 18.80 15.57 23.46
CA CYS A 2 17.34 15.46 23.25
C CYS A 2 16.84 15.69 21.81
N ILE A 3 17.40 16.63 21.06
CA ILE A 3 16.95 16.96 19.70
C ILE A 3 17.36 15.89 18.67
N LEU A 4 18.54 15.29 18.82
CA LEU A 4 18.96 14.15 18.01
C LEU A 4 18.06 12.91 18.21
N LYS A 5 17.46 12.73 19.40
CA LYS A 5 16.47 11.67 19.65
C LYS A 5 15.11 11.93 18.96
N ILE A 6 14.73 13.19 18.77
CA ILE A 6 13.49 13.57 18.06
C ILE A 6 13.67 13.52 16.53
N SER A 7 14.87 13.85 16.00
CA SER A 7 15.17 13.88 14.57
C SER A 7 15.35 12.51 13.90
N LYS A 8 15.66 11.45 14.67
CA LYS A 8 15.76 10.06 14.14
C LYS A 8 14.41 9.39 13.88
N MET A 9 13.29 10.08 14.12
CA MET A 9 11.95 9.59 13.78
C MET A 9 11.57 10.15 12.41
N ASN A 10 11.75 9.35 11.37
CA ASN A 10 11.52 9.62 9.95
C ASN A 10 10.43 10.64 9.63
N CYS A 11 10.83 11.78 9.06
CA CYS A 11 9.95 12.69 8.32
C CYS A 11 9.88 12.20 6.87
N ASN A 12 8.85 11.46 6.52
CA ASN A 12 8.41 11.31 5.14
C ASN A 12 7.28 12.32 4.91
N GLY A 13 7.51 13.23 3.96
CA GLY A 13 6.66 14.36 3.68
C GLY A 13 5.21 14.00 3.37
N GLY A 14 4.33 14.58 4.13
CA GLY A 14 2.88 14.59 3.98
C GLY A 14 2.30 15.18 5.26
N LYS A 15 1.36 16.12 5.18
CA LYS A 15 0.70 16.73 6.35
C LYS A 15 0.11 15.64 7.25
N HIS A 16 0.91 15.11 8.16
CA HIS A 16 0.50 14.20 9.20
C HIS A 16 0.43 14.93 10.53
N ASN A 17 -0.69 14.80 11.21
CA ASN A 17 -0.82 15.18 12.62
C ASN A 17 0.27 14.43 13.39
N MET A 18 1.17 15.19 14.00
CA MET A 18 2.20 14.66 14.88
C MET A 18 1.52 14.07 16.12
N ASP A 19 1.97 12.92 16.62
CA ASP A 19 1.44 12.28 17.82
C ASP A 19 1.45 13.25 19.01
N ASP A 20 0.38 13.25 19.80
CA ASP A 20 0.23 14.13 20.98
C ASP A 20 1.42 14.04 21.95
N GLU A 21 2.01 12.85 22.09
CA GLU A 21 3.19 12.63 22.90
C GLU A 21 4.44 13.36 22.38
N LYS A 22 4.61 13.44 21.06
CA LYS A 22 5.70 14.19 20.42
C LYS A 22 5.50 15.69 20.59
N ILE A 23 4.28 16.15 20.45
CA ILE A 23 3.92 17.57 20.64
C ILE A 23 4.21 17.99 22.07
N GLU A 24 3.90 17.14 23.06
CA GLU A 24 4.18 17.43 24.46
C GLU A 24 5.69 17.48 24.76
N LYS A 25 6.49 16.59 24.15
CA LYS A 25 7.96 16.62 24.25
C LYS A 25 8.56 17.88 23.64
N ILE A 26 8.05 18.33 22.49
CA ILE A 26 8.47 19.60 21.86
C ILE A 26 8.13 20.79 22.75
N LYS A 27 6.93 20.83 23.34
CA LYS A 27 6.51 21.89 24.27
C LYS A 27 7.45 21.96 25.49
N LYS A 28 7.72 20.82 26.13
CA LYS A 28 8.65 20.76 27.27
C LYS A 28 10.06 21.22 26.89
N LEU A 29 10.53 20.90 25.68
CA LEU A 29 11.84 21.36 25.22
C LEU A 29 11.86 22.88 25.01
N ILE A 30 10.83 23.46 24.41
CA ILE A 30 10.72 24.90 24.17
C ILE A 30 10.65 25.69 25.48
N ASP A 31 9.98 25.16 26.50
CA ASP A 31 9.89 25.82 27.82
C ASP A 31 11.23 25.83 28.57
N ARG A 32 12.12 24.90 28.28
CA ARG A 32 13.47 24.79 28.83
C ARG A 32 14.51 25.61 28.07
N LEU A 33 14.15 26.24 26.94
CA LEU A 33 15.10 27.03 26.17
C LEU A 33 15.55 28.29 26.94
N GLU A 34 16.86 28.49 27.02
CA GLU A 34 17.44 29.73 27.52
C GLU A 34 17.50 30.77 26.40
N ILE A 35 16.98 31.98 26.66
CA ILE A 35 16.95 33.05 25.67
C ILE A 35 18.23 33.91 25.82
N THR A 36 19.05 33.88 24.79
CA THR A 36 20.27 34.68 24.68
C THR A 36 20.11 35.76 23.59
N LYS A 37 21.02 36.73 23.54
CA LYS A 37 21.01 37.76 22.47
C LYS A 37 21.18 37.17 21.07
N GLU A 38 21.80 35.97 20.96
CA GLU A 38 22.11 35.34 19.70
C GLU A 38 20.95 34.49 19.16
N ASN A 39 20.06 33.96 20.04
CA ASN A 39 18.94 33.09 19.67
C ASN A 39 17.56 33.70 19.90
N GLU A 40 17.45 34.93 20.45
CA GLU A 40 16.17 35.55 20.81
C GLU A 40 15.19 35.67 19.65
N LYS A 41 15.69 35.99 18.44
CA LYS A 41 14.83 36.10 17.24
C LYS A 41 14.29 34.73 16.81
N ASP A 42 15.15 33.73 16.80
CA ASP A 42 14.83 32.38 16.36
C ASP A 42 13.86 31.71 17.34
N ILE A 43 14.07 31.89 18.65
CA ILE A 43 13.13 31.40 19.68
C ILE A 43 11.77 32.09 19.61
N LYS A 44 11.70 33.38 19.23
CA LYS A 44 10.42 34.03 19.00
C LYS A 44 9.65 33.43 17.84
N ILE A 45 10.33 33.06 16.74
CA ILE A 45 9.73 32.40 15.59
C ILE A 45 9.26 30.98 15.99
N VAL A 46 10.09 30.21 16.67
CA VAL A 46 9.72 28.89 17.19
C VAL A 46 8.45 28.96 18.05
N LYS A 47 8.35 29.93 18.96
CA LYS A 47 7.15 30.13 19.80
C LYS A 47 5.93 30.59 18.99
N GLN A 48 6.12 31.31 17.89
CA GLN A 48 5.04 31.70 16.99
C GLN A 48 4.53 30.51 16.18
N LEU A 49 5.40 29.69 15.60
CA LEU A 49 5.07 28.49 14.86
C LEU A 49 4.34 27.47 15.76
N MET A 50 4.76 27.33 17.02
CA MET A 50 4.04 26.52 18.02
C MET A 50 2.60 26.97 18.25
N LYS A 51 2.32 28.28 18.22
CA LYS A 51 0.95 28.80 18.34
C LYS A 51 0.10 28.59 17.08
N GLN A 52 0.74 28.40 15.94
CA GLN A 52 0.12 28.13 14.64
C GLN A 52 -0.02 26.62 14.38
N GLU A 53 0.41 25.77 15.32
CA GLU A 53 0.41 24.30 15.24
C GLU A 53 1.26 23.76 14.07
N GLU A 54 2.26 24.52 13.62
CA GLU A 54 3.20 24.14 12.56
C GLU A 54 4.39 23.36 13.15
N TYR A 55 4.13 22.17 13.69
CA TYR A 55 5.07 21.39 14.49
C TYR A 55 6.30 20.87 13.71
N GLU A 56 6.17 20.62 12.42
CA GLU A 56 7.30 20.19 11.57
C GLU A 56 8.31 21.32 11.39
N GLU A 57 7.83 22.55 11.16
CA GLU A 57 8.66 23.74 11.03
C GLU A 57 9.33 24.10 12.36
N VAL A 58 8.60 23.92 13.48
CA VAL A 58 9.17 24.06 14.83
C VAL A 58 10.33 23.09 15.03
N LEU A 59 10.16 21.83 14.64
CA LEU A 59 11.18 20.82 14.79
C LEU A 59 12.42 21.13 13.94
N GLN A 60 12.22 21.58 12.71
CA GLN A 60 13.30 21.99 11.80
C GLN A 60 14.09 23.16 12.39
N MET A 61 13.42 24.20 12.87
CA MET A 61 14.09 25.35 13.49
C MET A 61 14.85 24.99 14.76
N LEU A 62 14.32 24.07 15.59
CA LEU A 62 15.03 23.60 16.77
C LEU A 62 16.28 22.81 16.39
N GLN A 63 16.25 22.05 15.30
CA GLN A 63 17.41 21.36 14.75
C GLN A 63 18.46 22.34 14.25
N ASP A 64 18.06 23.39 13.52
CA ASP A 64 18.96 24.42 13.00
C ASP A 64 19.63 25.21 14.13
N LEU A 65 18.87 25.51 15.22
CA LEU A 65 19.42 26.13 16.44
C LEU A 65 20.43 25.24 17.13
N ASN A 66 20.17 23.93 17.20
CA ASN A 66 21.10 22.97 17.78
C ASN A 66 22.36 22.84 16.93
N PHE A 67 22.21 22.73 15.61
CA PHE A 67 23.32 22.61 14.67
C PHE A 67 24.22 23.85 14.67
N SER A 68 23.64 25.05 14.83
CA SER A 68 24.38 26.32 14.94
C SER A 68 24.97 26.59 16.33
N GLY A 69 24.81 25.68 17.30
CA GLY A 69 25.27 25.84 18.68
C GLY A 69 24.52 26.91 19.49
N LYS A 70 23.40 27.43 18.96
CA LYS A 70 22.59 28.48 19.59
C LYS A 70 21.48 27.95 20.49
N LEU A 71 21.30 26.63 20.55
CA LEU A 71 20.31 25.99 21.40
C LEU A 71 20.91 25.78 22.79
N ILE A 72 20.47 26.59 23.75
CA ILE A 72 20.92 26.52 25.14
C ILE A 72 19.70 26.15 25.99
N LEU A 73 19.84 25.15 26.86
CA LEU A 73 18.82 24.73 27.82
C LEU A 73 19.20 25.24 29.19
N LYS A 74 18.22 25.63 29.99
CA LYS A 74 18.42 25.97 31.41
C LYS A 74 18.82 24.72 32.17
N ASP A 75 19.83 24.84 33.03
CA ASP A 75 20.22 23.80 33.95
C ASP A 75 19.15 23.67 35.04
N ASP A 76 18.54 22.48 35.17
CA ASP A 76 17.63 22.17 36.26
C ASP A 76 18.48 21.70 37.45
N GLU A 77 18.31 22.35 38.60
CA GLU A 77 18.78 21.80 39.90
C GLU A 77 18.02 20.52 40.21
N GLU A 78 18.77 19.51 40.57
CA GLU A 78 18.46 18.17 41.01
C GLU A 78 17.01 17.90 41.46
N ASN A 79 16.37 16.93 40.80
CA ASN A 79 15.52 15.97 41.48
C ASN A 79 15.67 14.59 40.81
N ASP A 80 16.39 13.75 41.50
CA ASP A 80 16.39 12.30 41.35
C ASP A 80 14.99 11.78 41.68
N GLU A 81 14.34 11.16 40.75
CA GLU A 81 13.52 9.98 40.98
C GLU A 81 13.46 9.18 39.68
N ASP A 82 13.92 7.96 39.79
CA ASP A 82 13.93 6.92 38.76
C ASP A 82 12.53 6.65 38.20
N GLU A 83 12.11 7.40 37.19
CA GLU A 83 11.15 6.88 36.23
C GLU A 83 11.90 6.00 35.24
N ILE A 84 11.75 4.70 35.42
CA ILE A 84 12.12 3.66 34.48
C ILE A 84 11.38 3.97 33.18
N ILE A 85 12.01 4.77 32.32
CA ILE A 85 11.63 4.88 30.91
C ILE A 85 11.96 3.52 30.33
N PRO A 86 11.00 2.79 29.72
CA PRO A 86 11.34 1.57 29.00
C PRO A 86 12.44 1.95 28.02
N GLU A 87 13.56 1.27 28.14
CA GLU A 87 14.66 1.37 27.19
C GLU A 87 14.04 1.15 25.80
N MET A 88 13.82 2.23 25.08
CA MET A 88 13.68 2.13 23.63
C MET A 88 15.02 1.58 23.16
N GLU A 89 14.99 0.35 22.67
CA GLU A 89 16.11 -0.30 22.01
C GLU A 89 16.83 0.76 21.17
N GLU A 90 18.03 1.10 21.58
CA GLU A 90 18.95 1.79 20.71
C GLU A 90 18.99 0.98 19.42
N ASN A 91 18.59 1.57 18.31
CA ASN A 91 18.92 1.08 16.99
C ASN A 91 20.44 1.23 16.81
N THR A 92 21.21 0.52 17.61
CA THR A 92 22.52 0.08 17.22
C THR A 92 22.28 -0.81 16.01
N ASN A 93 23.00 -0.57 14.92
CA ASN A 93 23.08 -1.47 13.78
C ASN A 93 23.71 -2.79 14.27
N THR A 94 22.97 -3.57 15.06
CA THR A 94 23.43 -4.83 15.59
C THR A 94 23.32 -5.84 14.46
N TYR A 95 24.45 -6.19 13.92
CA TYR A 95 24.56 -7.32 13.01
C TYR A 95 24.21 -8.62 13.76
N PRO A 96 23.61 -9.61 13.09
CA PRO A 96 23.51 -10.94 13.65
C PRO A 96 24.90 -11.48 13.99
N LYS A 97 24.99 -12.34 14.99
CA LYS A 97 26.28 -12.87 15.50
C LYS A 97 27.17 -13.45 14.41
N GLU A 98 26.57 -14.00 13.36
CA GLU A 98 27.27 -14.57 12.22
C GLU A 98 28.02 -13.52 11.39
N LEU A 99 27.58 -12.26 11.41
CA LEU A 99 28.24 -11.16 10.72
C LEU A 99 29.23 -10.40 11.61
N VAL A 100 29.34 -10.75 12.88
CA VAL A 100 30.30 -10.16 13.83
C VAL A 100 31.65 -10.88 13.72
N ASN A 101 32.69 -10.14 13.41
CA ASN A 101 34.06 -10.67 13.38
C ASN A 101 35.06 -9.59 13.83
N GLU A 102 35.02 -9.33 15.15
CA GLU A 102 35.90 -8.33 15.78
C GLU A 102 37.38 -8.63 15.56
N GLU A 103 37.77 -9.91 15.61
CA GLU A 103 39.16 -10.31 15.41
C GLU A 103 39.66 -9.91 14.00
N LEU A 104 38.87 -10.12 12.96
CA LEU A 104 39.24 -9.76 11.59
C LEU A 104 39.41 -8.25 11.44
N GLU A 105 38.50 -7.47 12.03
CA GLU A 105 38.56 -6.00 12.02
C GLU A 105 39.79 -5.49 12.74
N GLU A 106 40.06 -6.02 13.95
CA GLU A 106 41.24 -5.66 14.74
C GLU A 106 42.55 -6.04 14.03
N VAL A 107 42.63 -7.21 13.42
CA VAL A 107 43.83 -7.64 12.68
C VAL A 107 44.08 -6.74 11.46
N TYR A 108 43.04 -6.42 10.69
CA TYR A 108 43.17 -5.48 9.58
C TYR A 108 43.71 -4.12 10.09
N MET A 109 43.09 -3.57 11.14
CA MET A 109 43.51 -2.31 11.73
C MET A 109 44.92 -2.37 12.32
N SER A 110 45.31 -3.49 12.96
CA SER A 110 46.64 -3.70 13.51
C SER A 110 47.71 -3.66 12.41
N LEU A 111 47.49 -4.37 11.32
CA LEU A 111 48.39 -4.37 10.16
C LEU A 111 48.51 -2.98 9.52
N LEU A 112 47.37 -2.27 9.39
CA LEU A 112 47.34 -0.92 8.83
C LEU A 112 48.04 0.11 9.73
N ILE A 113 47.83 0.06 11.06
CA ILE A 113 48.48 0.96 12.03
C ILE A 113 49.97 0.70 12.12
N ALA A 114 50.41 -0.56 12.00
CA ALA A 114 51.84 -0.90 11.95
C ALA A 114 52.52 -0.36 10.69
N ASN A 115 51.83 -0.30 9.57
CA ASN A 115 52.30 0.23 8.29
C ASN A 115 51.25 1.12 7.60
N PRO A 116 51.03 2.38 8.05
CA PRO A 116 49.95 3.24 7.51
C PRO A 116 50.05 3.49 6.01
N LYS A 117 51.25 3.45 5.44
CA LYS A 117 51.44 3.63 3.98
C LYS A 117 50.85 2.50 3.14
N ALA A 118 50.58 1.35 3.73
CA ALA A 118 49.91 0.23 3.08
C ALA A 118 48.48 0.56 2.66
N ILE A 119 47.89 1.64 3.16
CA ILE A 119 46.56 2.12 2.75
C ILE A 119 46.50 2.42 1.25
N SER A 120 47.63 2.78 0.63
CA SER A 120 47.70 2.98 -0.83
C SER A 120 47.35 1.72 -1.65
N MET A 121 47.49 0.54 -1.06
CA MET A 121 47.20 -0.75 -1.71
C MET A 121 45.94 -1.42 -1.10
N PHE A 122 45.65 -1.20 0.16
CA PHE A 122 44.66 -1.92 0.93
C PHE A 122 43.60 -0.99 1.58
N TYR A 123 43.25 0.10 0.90
CA TYR A 123 42.23 1.02 1.37
C TYR A 123 40.82 0.51 1.08
N ILE A 124 39.89 0.93 1.92
CA ILE A 124 38.46 0.73 1.74
C ILE A 124 37.82 2.10 1.58
N LEU A 125 36.96 2.27 0.57
CA LEU A 125 36.24 3.52 0.38
C LEU A 125 35.41 3.87 1.61
N TYR A 126 35.30 5.15 1.93
CA TYR A 126 34.58 5.63 3.10
C TYR A 126 33.14 5.12 3.16
N GLU A 127 32.42 5.14 2.03
CA GLU A 127 31.03 4.70 1.92
C GLU A 127 30.87 3.17 2.04
N ASP A 128 31.94 2.43 1.88
CA ASP A 128 31.97 0.97 1.97
C ASP A 128 32.59 0.45 3.28
N CYS A 129 32.81 1.36 4.27
CA CYS A 129 33.32 1.00 5.59
C CYS A 129 32.19 0.56 6.52
N TYR A 130 32.04 -0.74 6.73
CA TYR A 130 31.00 -1.36 7.56
C TYR A 130 31.61 -2.03 8.81
N PHE A 131 32.51 -1.34 9.53
CA PHE A 131 33.00 -1.80 10.83
C PHE A 131 31.86 -1.90 11.82
N GLU A 132 31.90 -2.91 12.68
CA GLU A 132 30.98 -3.03 13.80
C GLU A 132 31.40 -2.11 14.95
N ASN A 133 32.71 -2.11 15.26
CA ASN A 133 33.27 -1.26 16.28
C ASN A 133 33.44 0.18 15.76
N GLU A 134 32.68 1.11 16.34
CA GLU A 134 32.71 2.52 15.97
C GLU A 134 34.07 3.18 16.21
N GLU A 135 34.80 2.77 17.26
CA GLU A 135 36.14 3.28 17.54
C GLU A 135 37.13 2.86 16.46
N LEU A 136 37.07 1.60 16.01
CA LEU A 136 37.89 1.14 14.88
C LEU A 136 37.53 1.86 13.58
N LEU A 137 36.27 2.11 13.34
CA LEU A 137 35.80 2.89 12.18
C LEU A 137 36.38 4.32 12.21
N ASN A 138 36.33 4.99 13.34
CA ASN A 138 36.86 6.35 13.49
C ASN A 138 38.39 6.38 13.36
N LEU A 139 39.05 5.38 13.90
CA LEU A 139 40.49 5.22 13.72
C LEU A 139 40.88 4.99 12.26
N TYR A 140 40.12 4.12 11.54
CA TYR A 140 40.31 3.88 10.11
C TYR A 140 40.12 5.16 9.31
N LYS A 141 39.03 5.90 9.55
CA LYS A 141 38.77 7.18 8.90
C LYS A 141 39.91 8.18 9.11
N SER A 142 40.46 8.28 10.33
CA SER A 142 41.60 9.13 10.60
C SER A 142 42.83 8.75 9.77
N ILE A 143 43.12 7.46 9.60
CA ILE A 143 44.24 7.00 8.77
C ILE A 143 43.97 7.26 7.28
N LEU A 144 42.76 6.99 6.84
CA LEU A 144 42.34 7.21 5.45
C LEU A 144 42.54 8.67 5.02
N PHE A 145 42.20 9.61 5.91
CA PHE A 145 42.36 11.04 5.62
C PHE A 145 43.83 11.52 5.65
N THR A 146 44.61 11.01 6.61
CA THR A 146 45.99 11.48 6.77
C THR A 146 46.97 10.84 5.78
N GLU A 147 46.80 9.55 5.51
CA GLU A 147 47.74 8.78 4.65
C GLU A 147 47.16 8.44 3.28
N GLY A 148 45.83 8.49 3.17
CA GLY A 148 45.11 8.10 1.96
C GLY A 148 44.25 9.20 1.31
N GLU A 149 44.53 10.49 1.58
CA GLU A 149 43.73 11.62 1.07
C GLU A 149 43.55 11.57 -0.47
N ALA A 150 44.53 11.11 -1.20
CA ALA A 150 44.47 10.94 -2.66
C ALA A 150 43.41 9.88 -3.10
N TYR A 151 43.02 8.97 -2.20
CA TYR A 151 42.10 7.87 -2.44
C TYR A 151 40.66 8.14 -1.92
N ALA A 152 40.51 9.22 -1.17
CA ALA A 152 39.22 9.62 -0.58
C ALA A 152 38.86 11.09 -0.88
N PRO A 153 38.86 11.55 -2.11
CA PRO A 153 38.74 12.97 -2.47
C PRO A 153 37.39 13.60 -2.18
N GLN A 154 36.37 12.79 -1.88
CA GLN A 154 34.96 13.24 -1.74
C GLN A 154 34.52 13.38 -0.28
N ILE A 155 35.40 13.15 0.67
CA ILE A 155 35.04 13.17 2.07
C ILE A 155 35.01 14.61 2.57
N ALA A 156 33.87 15.01 3.15
CA ALA A 156 33.71 16.36 3.70
C ALA A 156 34.71 16.63 4.82
N LYS A 157 35.26 17.86 4.87
CA LYS A 157 36.23 18.30 5.87
C LYS A 157 35.74 18.08 7.31
N ASP A 158 34.45 18.21 7.54
CA ASP A 158 33.84 18.00 8.85
C ASP A 158 33.88 16.55 9.28
N GLY A 159 33.67 15.60 8.36
CA GLY A 159 33.81 14.17 8.62
C GLY A 159 35.25 13.78 8.97
N TYR A 160 36.24 14.41 8.33
CA TYR A 160 37.65 14.22 8.68
C TYR A 160 37.97 14.67 10.09
N ASN A 161 37.57 15.89 10.47
CA ASN A 161 37.84 16.44 11.79
C ASN A 161 37.18 15.57 12.88
N PHE A 162 35.93 15.16 12.69
CA PHE A 162 35.23 14.28 13.60
C PHE A 162 35.94 12.93 13.76
N ALA A 163 36.32 12.29 12.65
CA ALA A 163 37.02 11.01 12.68
C ALA A 163 38.37 11.11 13.38
N LYS A 164 39.11 12.21 13.16
CA LYS A 164 40.42 12.47 13.77
C LYS A 164 40.30 12.64 15.29
N GLU A 165 39.37 13.48 15.75
CA GLU A 165 39.16 13.72 17.19
C GLU A 165 38.79 12.42 17.93
N ASN A 166 37.89 11.62 17.38
CA ASN A 166 37.51 10.35 17.96
C ASN A 166 38.63 9.30 17.93
N ALA A 167 39.43 9.26 16.84
CA ALA A 167 40.57 8.34 16.77
C ALA A 167 41.70 8.71 17.72
N GLU A 168 41.92 9.98 18.04
CA GLU A 168 42.95 10.44 19.00
C GLU A 168 42.65 9.96 20.43
N THR A 169 41.38 9.73 20.78
CA THR A 169 40.94 9.21 22.08
C THR A 169 40.94 7.68 22.16
N TYR A 170 41.23 6.96 21.06
CA TYR A 170 41.21 5.51 21.05
C TYR A 170 42.32 4.88 21.89
N ASN A 171 41.98 4.33 23.02
CA ASN A 171 42.90 3.83 24.03
C ASN A 171 43.73 2.60 23.60
N GLN A 172 43.24 1.83 22.64
CA GLN A 172 43.87 0.57 22.18
C GLN A 172 44.85 0.76 21.01
N LYS A 173 44.97 1.98 20.47
CA LYS A 173 45.82 2.25 19.29
C LYS A 173 47.27 1.69 19.47
N ARG A 174 47.84 1.81 20.68
CA ARG A 174 49.18 1.29 20.94
C ARG A 174 49.20 -0.24 20.94
N ILE A 175 48.17 -0.87 21.52
CA ILE A 175 48.05 -2.33 21.59
C ILE A 175 47.92 -2.88 20.16
N LEU A 176 47.05 -2.30 19.33
CA LEU A 176 46.90 -2.69 17.95
C LEU A 176 48.19 -2.52 17.12
N LYS A 177 48.98 -1.47 17.40
CA LYS A 177 50.26 -1.27 16.72
C LYS A 177 51.28 -2.36 17.05
N GLU A 178 51.38 -2.76 18.32
CA GLU A 178 52.31 -3.86 18.72
C GLU A 178 51.82 -5.19 18.14
N ARG A 179 50.51 -5.48 18.23
CA ARG A 179 49.90 -6.65 17.60
C ARG A 179 50.19 -6.72 16.10
N GLY A 180 50.09 -5.59 15.37
CA GLY A 180 50.33 -5.55 13.93
C GLY A 180 51.79 -5.79 13.52
N LYS A 181 52.77 -5.54 14.46
CA LYS A 181 54.19 -5.88 14.21
C LYS A 181 54.47 -7.38 14.38
N GLU A 182 53.67 -8.06 15.22
CA GLU A 182 53.79 -9.49 15.51
C GLU A 182 52.88 -10.35 14.59
N GLU A 183 51.94 -9.73 13.91
CA GLU A 183 50.96 -10.43 13.07
C GLU A 183 51.64 -11.08 11.83
N THR A 184 51.38 -12.36 11.67
CA THR A 184 51.97 -13.17 10.57
C THR A 184 51.02 -13.42 9.41
N ARG A 185 49.73 -13.05 9.56
CA ARG A 185 48.75 -13.21 8.51
C ARG A 185 49.07 -12.33 7.32
N ASN A 186 48.81 -12.84 6.10
CA ASN A 186 49.00 -12.08 4.87
C ASN A 186 47.96 -10.95 4.81
N PHE A 187 48.45 -9.69 4.69
CA PHE A 187 47.59 -8.52 4.70
C PHE A 187 46.57 -8.55 3.54
N GLU A 188 46.96 -8.97 2.36
CA GLU A 188 46.03 -9.09 1.22
C GLU A 188 44.87 -10.04 1.51
N LYS A 189 45.12 -11.19 2.16
CA LYS A 189 44.08 -12.13 2.54
C LYS A 189 43.14 -11.52 3.57
N VAL A 190 43.67 -10.89 4.61
CA VAL A 190 42.89 -10.20 5.65
C VAL A 190 42.00 -9.11 5.03
N TYR A 191 42.56 -8.33 4.13
CA TYR A 191 41.85 -7.30 3.41
C TYR A 191 40.70 -7.85 2.56
N VAL A 192 40.94 -8.90 1.77
CA VAL A 192 39.90 -9.55 0.95
C VAL A 192 38.80 -10.15 1.81
N GLU A 193 39.13 -10.79 2.93
CA GLU A 193 38.15 -11.35 3.86
C GLU A 193 37.27 -10.25 4.47
N LEU A 194 37.89 -9.13 4.88
CA LEU A 194 37.16 -7.99 5.42
C LEU A 194 36.24 -7.35 4.36
N LEU A 195 36.70 -7.19 3.14
CA LEU A 195 35.87 -6.67 2.05
C LEU A 195 34.65 -7.57 1.74
N LYS A 196 34.84 -8.89 1.76
CA LYS A 196 33.74 -9.84 1.60
C LYS A 196 32.71 -9.67 2.71
N LEU A 197 33.16 -9.56 3.96
CA LEU A 197 32.29 -9.34 5.12
C LEU A 197 31.54 -8.00 5.00
N PHE A 198 32.22 -6.92 4.61
CA PHE A 198 31.60 -5.61 4.44
C PHE A 198 30.56 -5.59 3.32
N GLU A 199 30.80 -6.30 2.23
CA GLU A 199 29.82 -6.43 1.15
C GLU A 199 28.56 -7.17 1.63
N ILE A 200 28.70 -8.20 2.46
CA ILE A 200 27.57 -8.90 3.06
C ILE A 200 26.83 -7.98 4.04
N ARG A 201 27.52 -7.29 4.96
CA ARG A 201 26.93 -6.33 5.91
C ARG A 201 26.18 -5.21 5.21
N LYS A 202 26.77 -4.62 4.18
CA LYS A 202 26.18 -3.56 3.34
C LYS A 202 24.83 -4.00 2.78
N ASN A 203 24.78 -5.18 2.18
CA ASN A 203 23.56 -5.69 1.56
C ASN A 203 22.54 -6.19 2.60
N TYR A 204 22.99 -6.71 3.75
CA TYR A 204 22.13 -7.03 4.89
C TYR A 204 21.40 -5.78 5.39
N LEU A 205 22.10 -4.69 5.64
CA LEU A 205 21.50 -3.45 6.14
C LEU A 205 20.55 -2.78 5.14
N ARG A 206 20.89 -2.83 3.85
CA ARG A 206 20.10 -2.20 2.77
C ARG A 206 18.86 -2.98 2.38
N ASN A 207 18.80 -4.27 2.73
CA ASN A 207 17.66 -5.09 2.34
C ASN A 207 16.50 -4.97 3.35
N PRO A 208 15.27 -4.64 2.92
CA PRO A 208 14.13 -4.49 3.82
C PRO A 208 13.47 -5.82 4.22
N ILE A 209 13.80 -6.93 3.54
CA ILE A 209 13.10 -8.21 3.69
C ILE A 209 13.93 -9.17 4.54
N GLN A 210 13.39 -9.62 5.69
CA GLN A 210 14.11 -10.47 6.64
C GLN A 210 14.56 -11.81 6.02
N GLU A 211 13.71 -12.49 5.25
CA GLU A 211 14.08 -13.74 4.56
C GLU A 211 15.30 -13.59 3.65
N THR A 212 15.45 -12.42 3.02
CA THR A 212 16.62 -12.13 2.18
C THR A 212 17.84 -11.84 3.02
N LYS A 213 17.67 -11.07 4.08
CA LYS A 213 18.74 -10.84 5.05
C LYS A 213 19.33 -12.17 5.55
N ASP A 214 18.46 -13.11 5.94
CA ASP A 214 18.87 -14.43 6.42
C ASP A 214 19.64 -15.20 5.34
N ARG A 215 19.16 -15.17 4.10
CA ARG A 215 19.85 -15.81 2.97
C ARG A 215 21.19 -15.15 2.61
N ILE A 216 21.29 -13.84 2.78
CA ILE A 216 22.58 -13.13 2.59
C ILE A 216 23.58 -13.56 3.66
N VAL A 217 23.13 -13.70 4.90
CA VAL A 217 23.97 -14.23 5.99
C VAL A 217 24.42 -15.67 5.70
N ASP A 218 23.55 -16.49 5.14
CA ASP A 218 23.87 -17.90 4.80
C ASP A 218 25.00 -18.04 3.77
N ILE A 219 25.41 -16.98 3.07
CA ILE A 219 26.58 -17.01 2.20
C ILE A 219 27.85 -17.39 2.98
N LEU A 220 27.95 -16.95 4.26
CA LEU A 220 29.05 -17.33 5.15
C LEU A 220 29.16 -18.84 5.40
N LYS A 221 28.06 -19.58 5.22
CA LYS A 221 27.98 -21.04 5.41
C LYS A 221 28.28 -21.85 4.14
N TYR A 222 28.61 -21.18 3.04
CA TYR A 222 28.96 -21.91 1.83
C TYR A 222 30.29 -22.66 2.01
N GLU A 223 30.33 -23.93 1.65
CA GLU A 223 31.53 -24.79 1.78
C GLU A 223 32.80 -24.20 1.16
N LEU A 224 32.63 -23.36 0.16
CA LEU A 224 33.72 -22.71 -0.58
C LEU A 224 33.87 -21.23 -0.27
N TYR A 225 33.17 -20.70 0.77
CA TYR A 225 33.21 -19.26 1.09
C TYR A 225 34.62 -18.70 1.24
N ASP A 226 35.51 -19.42 1.91
CA ASP A 226 36.92 -18.99 2.11
C ASP A 226 37.68 -18.83 0.80
N LYS A 227 37.31 -19.56 -0.25
CA LYS A 227 37.93 -19.51 -1.57
C LYS A 227 37.26 -18.51 -2.52
N MET A 228 36.10 -18.00 -2.16
CA MET A 228 35.36 -17.05 -3.00
C MET A 228 36.10 -15.73 -3.10
N THR A 229 36.13 -15.18 -4.30
CA THR A 229 36.52 -13.79 -4.55
C THR A 229 35.38 -12.83 -4.13
N ILE A 230 35.71 -11.56 -3.98
CA ILE A 230 34.70 -10.50 -3.71
C ILE A 230 33.63 -10.48 -4.80
N GLN A 231 34.01 -10.69 -6.07
CA GLN A 231 33.06 -10.70 -7.18
C GLN A 231 32.10 -11.88 -7.11
N GLU A 232 32.56 -13.04 -6.68
CA GLU A 232 31.71 -14.22 -6.48
C GLU A 232 30.72 -14.02 -5.33
N VAL A 233 31.14 -13.35 -4.24
CA VAL A 233 30.23 -12.95 -3.14
C VAL A 233 29.19 -11.95 -3.65
N LYS A 234 29.57 -10.92 -4.40
CA LYS A 234 28.63 -9.98 -5.04
C LYS A 234 27.62 -10.69 -5.94
N ASN A 235 28.11 -11.61 -6.78
CA ASN A 235 27.24 -12.40 -7.66
C ASN A 235 26.27 -13.29 -6.86
N ALA A 236 26.71 -13.89 -5.74
CA ALA A 236 25.85 -14.68 -4.87
C ALA A 236 24.75 -13.81 -4.23
N ILE A 237 25.09 -12.60 -3.77
CA ILE A 237 24.11 -11.63 -3.24
C ILE A 237 23.13 -11.21 -4.33
N GLU A 238 23.62 -10.91 -5.53
CA GLU A 238 22.77 -10.54 -6.66
C GLU A 238 21.81 -11.68 -7.02
N GLN A 239 22.27 -12.92 -7.06
CA GLN A 239 21.41 -14.09 -7.28
C GLN A 239 20.34 -14.24 -6.21
N ILE A 240 20.67 -13.98 -4.93
CA ILE A 240 19.71 -13.99 -3.84
C ILE A 240 18.66 -12.90 -4.05
N THR A 241 19.06 -11.68 -4.39
CA THR A 241 18.15 -10.55 -4.61
C THR A 241 17.32 -10.70 -5.88
N VAL A 242 17.87 -11.25 -6.96
CA VAL A 242 17.13 -11.56 -8.20
C VAL A 242 16.16 -12.70 -8.00
N THR A 243 16.53 -13.76 -7.26
CA THR A 243 15.62 -14.88 -6.97
C THR A 243 14.48 -14.51 -6.04
N GLN A 244 14.51 -13.33 -5.38
CA GLN A 244 13.33 -12.81 -4.68
C GLN A 244 12.14 -12.54 -5.59
N LYS A 245 12.36 -12.22 -6.86
CA LYS A 245 11.27 -12.12 -7.86
C LYS A 245 10.60 -13.47 -8.13
N PHE A 246 11.26 -14.58 -7.80
CA PHE A 246 10.79 -15.93 -8.10
C PHE A 246 10.72 -16.75 -6.82
N LYS A 247 9.51 -16.93 -6.28
CA LYS A 247 9.29 -17.80 -5.12
C LYS A 247 9.75 -19.20 -5.45
N ARG A 248 10.81 -19.66 -4.77
CA ARG A 248 11.31 -21.03 -4.93
C ARG A 248 10.53 -21.96 -4.00
N GLY A 249 9.79 -22.89 -4.57
CA GLY A 249 9.06 -23.89 -3.83
C GLY A 249 9.51 -25.30 -4.21
N VAL A 250 9.55 -26.22 -3.25
CA VAL A 250 9.74 -27.65 -3.49
C VAL A 250 8.35 -28.29 -3.43
N LEU A 251 7.79 -28.66 -4.59
CA LEU A 251 6.43 -29.18 -4.70
C LEU A 251 6.20 -30.47 -3.89
N CYS A 252 7.24 -31.30 -3.74
CA CYS A 252 7.15 -32.55 -2.98
C CYS A 252 7.23 -32.34 -1.46
N ASN A 253 7.46 -31.12 -0.98
CA ASN A 253 7.61 -30.84 0.44
C ASN A 253 6.25 -30.49 1.06
N ASN A 254 5.98 -30.99 2.26
CA ASN A 254 4.74 -30.69 3.02
C ASN A 254 3.41 -31.06 2.32
N THR A 255 3.40 -31.95 1.33
CA THR A 255 2.20 -32.33 0.57
C THR A 255 1.08 -32.89 1.46
N THR A 256 1.42 -33.76 2.42
CA THR A 256 0.45 -34.30 3.39
C THR A 256 -0.13 -33.20 4.30
N LYS A 257 0.72 -32.30 4.80
CA LYS A 257 0.29 -31.15 5.62
C LYS A 257 -0.62 -30.22 4.82
N PHE A 258 -0.30 -29.99 3.56
CA PHE A 258 -1.11 -29.20 2.64
C PHE A 258 -2.52 -29.80 2.45
N LEU A 259 -2.63 -31.12 2.29
CA LEU A 259 -3.91 -31.82 2.14
C LEU A 259 -4.73 -31.82 3.43
N ILE A 260 -4.08 -32.08 4.58
CA ILE A 260 -4.79 -32.22 5.86
C ILE A 260 -5.28 -30.87 6.37
N ASN A 261 -4.49 -29.81 6.27
CA ASN A 261 -4.86 -28.49 6.78
C ASN A 261 -5.94 -27.79 5.95
N GLY A 262 -6.22 -28.25 4.72
CA GLY A 262 -7.25 -27.68 3.85
C GLY A 262 -7.06 -26.18 3.54
N GLU A 263 -5.94 -25.60 3.95
CA GLU A 263 -5.63 -24.17 3.84
C GLU A 263 -5.13 -23.76 2.45
N SER A 264 -5.48 -24.51 1.41
CA SER A 264 -5.14 -24.02 0.09
C SER A 264 -6.07 -22.86 -0.29
N ASN A 265 -5.50 -21.70 -0.62
CA ASN A 265 -6.19 -20.60 -1.29
C ASN A 265 -6.90 -21.03 -2.60
N LEU A 266 -6.74 -22.31 -2.98
CA LEU A 266 -7.31 -22.91 -4.17
C LEU A 266 -8.72 -23.45 -3.98
N SER A 267 -9.15 -23.73 -2.74
CA SER A 267 -10.44 -24.37 -2.50
C SER A 267 -11.60 -23.39 -2.51
N ASN A 268 -11.60 -22.37 -1.65
CA ASN A 268 -12.66 -21.37 -1.59
C ASN A 268 -12.10 -20.02 -1.15
N GLY A 269 -12.32 -18.99 -1.97
CA GLY A 269 -12.06 -17.59 -1.63
C GLY A 269 -13.21 -16.96 -0.84
N LEU A 270 -13.16 -15.64 -0.64
CA LEU A 270 -14.25 -14.88 -0.03
C LEU A 270 -15.44 -14.82 -0.99
N GLU A 271 -16.64 -15.02 -0.46
CA GLU A 271 -17.86 -14.95 -1.27
C GLU A 271 -18.04 -13.56 -1.90
N LEU A 272 -18.56 -13.54 -3.11
CA LEU A 272 -19.06 -12.35 -3.78
C LEU A 272 -20.52 -12.07 -3.38
N PRO A 273 -21.03 -10.85 -3.56
CA PRO A 273 -22.44 -10.55 -3.34
C PRO A 273 -23.40 -11.27 -4.32
N PHE A 274 -22.85 -11.98 -5.31
CA PHE A 274 -23.52 -12.66 -6.40
C PHE A 274 -23.30 -14.18 -6.27
N PRO A 275 -24.31 -14.95 -5.86
CA PRO A 275 -24.14 -16.36 -5.48
C PRO A 275 -23.64 -17.26 -6.62
N ILE A 276 -24.18 -17.10 -7.84
CA ILE A 276 -23.76 -17.93 -8.98
C ILE A 276 -22.34 -17.56 -9.39
N LEU A 277 -22.06 -16.25 -9.53
CA LEU A 277 -20.75 -15.74 -9.89
C LEU A 277 -19.69 -16.17 -8.83
N SER A 278 -20.06 -16.11 -7.53
CA SER A 278 -19.21 -16.56 -6.44
C SER A 278 -18.88 -18.05 -6.55
N ARG A 279 -19.86 -18.89 -6.85
CA ARG A 279 -19.66 -20.32 -7.07
C ARG A 279 -18.79 -20.62 -8.30
N VAL A 280 -19.03 -19.92 -9.41
CA VAL A 280 -18.28 -20.05 -10.67
C VAL A 280 -16.81 -19.69 -10.50
N PHE A 281 -16.50 -18.64 -9.74
CA PHE A 281 -15.13 -18.20 -9.47
C PHE A 281 -14.49 -18.87 -8.26
N LYS A 282 -15.27 -19.64 -7.49
CA LYS A 282 -14.87 -20.13 -6.17
C LYS A 282 -14.52 -19.00 -5.19
N GLY A 283 -15.22 -17.86 -5.31
CA GLY A 283 -14.99 -16.68 -4.51
C GLY A 283 -13.79 -15.83 -4.95
N VAL A 284 -13.49 -14.80 -4.16
CA VAL A 284 -12.33 -13.90 -4.34
C VAL A 284 -11.11 -14.55 -3.72
N ARG A 285 -10.15 -14.97 -4.53
CA ARG A 285 -8.95 -15.68 -4.08
C ARG A 285 -7.71 -14.81 -4.19
N LYS A 286 -6.91 -14.81 -3.15
CA LYS A 286 -5.61 -14.13 -3.18
C LYS A 286 -4.64 -14.84 -4.14
N GLY A 287 -3.78 -14.09 -4.76
CA GLY A 287 -2.87 -14.56 -5.81
C GLY A 287 -3.50 -14.54 -7.20
N GLU A 288 -4.74 -14.06 -7.35
CA GLU A 288 -5.46 -14.03 -8.62
C GLU A 288 -5.89 -12.62 -9.04
N THR A 289 -6.06 -12.47 -10.35
CA THR A 289 -6.57 -11.26 -10.99
C THR A 289 -7.97 -11.48 -11.55
N PHE A 290 -8.84 -10.51 -11.30
CA PHE A 290 -10.18 -10.44 -11.84
C PHE A 290 -10.34 -9.19 -12.70
N ALA A 291 -10.90 -9.30 -13.89
CA ALA A 291 -11.27 -8.15 -14.67
C ALA A 291 -12.74 -8.21 -15.08
N PHE A 292 -13.38 -7.05 -15.08
CA PHE A 292 -14.72 -6.88 -15.63
C PHE A 292 -14.74 -5.72 -16.62
N ALA A 293 -15.38 -5.93 -17.74
CA ALA A 293 -15.44 -4.97 -18.82
C ALA A 293 -16.88 -4.55 -19.09
N MET A 294 -17.09 -3.24 -19.22
CA MET A 294 -18.40 -2.65 -19.56
C MET A 294 -18.21 -1.47 -20.51
N PRO A 295 -19.22 -1.07 -21.27
CA PRO A 295 -19.22 0.18 -22.03
C PRO A 295 -18.98 1.40 -21.13
N SER A 296 -18.66 2.53 -21.72
CA SER A 296 -18.58 3.79 -20.98
C SER A 296 -19.92 4.11 -20.32
N ASN A 297 -19.89 4.73 -19.15
CA ASN A 297 -21.10 5.11 -18.37
C ASN A 297 -22.06 3.94 -18.03
N ALA A 298 -21.61 2.70 -18.14
CA ALA A 298 -22.42 1.50 -17.85
C ALA A 298 -22.39 1.07 -16.38
N GLY A 299 -21.67 1.80 -15.50
CA GLY A 299 -21.64 1.54 -14.07
C GLY A 299 -20.41 0.77 -13.57
N LYS A 300 -19.28 0.79 -14.30
CA LYS A 300 -18.01 0.12 -13.87
C LYS A 300 -17.59 0.49 -12.44
N SER A 301 -17.42 1.77 -12.17
CA SER A 301 -17.01 2.27 -10.85
C SER A 301 -18.04 1.94 -9.77
N ARG A 302 -19.33 1.91 -10.10
CA ARG A 302 -20.40 1.50 -9.19
C ARG A 302 -20.31 0.01 -8.85
N PHE A 303 -19.97 -0.83 -9.81
CA PHE A 303 -19.71 -2.25 -9.59
C PHE A 303 -18.47 -2.45 -8.70
N THR A 304 -17.40 -1.70 -8.96
CA THR A 304 -16.19 -1.66 -8.12
C THR A 304 -16.53 -1.35 -6.66
N VAL A 305 -17.28 -0.27 -6.42
CA VAL A 305 -17.67 0.12 -5.05
C VAL A 305 -18.55 -0.93 -4.38
N ASN A 306 -19.46 -1.57 -5.14
CA ASN A 306 -20.33 -2.62 -4.61
C ASN A 306 -19.51 -3.82 -4.12
N LEU A 307 -18.54 -4.29 -4.91
CA LEU A 307 -17.63 -5.37 -4.50
C LEU A 307 -16.72 -4.95 -3.33
N ALA A 308 -16.16 -3.76 -3.39
CA ALA A 308 -15.28 -3.23 -2.34
C ALA A 308 -16.01 -3.10 -1.00
N ALA A 309 -17.23 -2.54 -1.00
CA ALA A 309 -18.06 -2.43 0.20
C ALA A 309 -18.43 -3.81 0.77
N TYR A 310 -18.72 -4.78 -0.09
CA TYR A 310 -19.02 -6.14 0.34
C TYR A 310 -17.81 -6.79 1.03
N LEU A 311 -16.62 -6.70 0.43
CA LEU A 311 -15.39 -7.22 1.04
C LEU A 311 -15.05 -6.51 2.35
N ALA A 312 -15.20 -5.19 2.39
CA ALA A 312 -14.87 -4.42 3.59
C ALA A 312 -15.86 -4.68 4.74
N PHE A 313 -17.16 -4.61 4.48
CA PHE A 313 -18.14 -4.60 5.55
C PHE A 313 -18.66 -5.98 5.91
N ILE A 314 -18.81 -6.90 4.94
CA ILE A 314 -19.26 -8.28 5.20
C ILE A 314 -18.07 -9.16 5.62
N HIS A 315 -16.98 -9.15 4.83
CA HIS A 315 -15.81 -10.00 5.10
C HIS A 315 -14.77 -9.35 6.01
N LYS A 316 -14.99 -8.11 6.46
CA LYS A 316 -14.09 -7.38 7.38
C LYS A 316 -12.66 -7.29 6.86
N LYS A 317 -12.50 -7.00 5.57
CA LYS A 317 -11.19 -6.86 4.92
C LYS A 317 -10.88 -5.40 4.62
N LYS A 318 -9.60 -5.04 4.75
CA LYS A 318 -9.12 -3.75 4.24
C LYS A 318 -9.05 -3.81 2.72
N VAL A 319 -9.56 -2.78 2.06
CA VAL A 319 -9.65 -2.69 0.60
C VAL A 319 -9.02 -1.40 0.13
N LEU A 320 -8.29 -1.44 -0.99
CA LEU A 320 -7.81 -0.25 -1.69
C LEU A 320 -8.53 -0.09 -3.03
N ILE A 321 -9.10 1.07 -3.27
CA ILE A 321 -9.60 1.48 -4.59
C ILE A 321 -8.61 2.49 -5.17
N ILE A 322 -8.01 2.14 -6.29
CA ILE A 322 -7.17 3.03 -7.11
C ILE A 322 -8.02 3.46 -8.30
N SER A 323 -8.32 4.75 -8.41
CA SER A 323 -9.15 5.28 -9.50
C SER A 323 -8.40 6.32 -10.32
N ASN A 324 -8.61 6.30 -11.62
CA ASN A 324 -8.12 7.32 -12.54
C ASN A 324 -9.26 8.04 -13.29
N GLU A 325 -10.52 7.77 -12.92
CA GLU A 325 -11.70 8.36 -13.57
C GLU A 325 -12.58 9.14 -12.59
N MET A 326 -12.70 8.69 -11.34
CA MET A 326 -13.60 9.30 -10.36
C MET A 326 -12.86 10.04 -9.27
N SER A 327 -13.39 11.22 -8.89
CA SER A 327 -12.92 11.95 -7.70
C SER A 327 -13.33 11.23 -6.40
N GLU A 328 -12.63 11.53 -5.32
CA GLU A 328 -12.92 10.99 -3.99
C GLU A 328 -14.36 11.26 -3.54
N ASP A 329 -14.87 12.47 -3.76
CA ASP A 329 -16.23 12.84 -3.35
C ASP A 329 -17.31 12.04 -4.09
N LYS A 330 -17.15 11.82 -5.41
CA LYS A 330 -18.06 10.96 -6.18
C LYS A 330 -17.98 9.50 -5.70
N MET A 331 -16.77 9.01 -5.39
CA MET A 331 -16.59 7.66 -4.89
C MET A 331 -17.22 7.49 -3.50
N ARG A 332 -17.08 8.51 -2.63
CA ARG A 332 -17.71 8.56 -1.30
C ARG A 332 -19.23 8.56 -1.39
N LEU A 333 -19.80 9.37 -2.27
CA LEU A 333 -21.25 9.40 -2.51
C LEU A 333 -21.76 8.04 -3.01
N CYS A 334 -21.05 7.43 -3.96
CA CYS A 334 -21.36 6.09 -4.45
C CYS A 334 -21.29 5.04 -3.33
N LEU A 335 -20.31 5.13 -2.43
CA LEU A 335 -20.18 4.24 -1.27
C LEU A 335 -21.38 4.40 -0.31
N ILE A 336 -21.75 5.62 0.05
CA ILE A 336 -22.91 5.89 0.91
C ILE A 336 -24.17 5.30 0.28
N THR A 337 -24.41 5.58 -1.02
CA THR A 337 -25.54 5.03 -1.76
C THR A 337 -25.55 3.50 -1.74
N THR A 338 -24.39 2.86 -1.93
CA THR A 338 -24.25 1.40 -1.88
C THR A 338 -24.62 0.84 -0.51
N VAL A 339 -24.09 1.44 0.56
CA VAL A 339 -24.34 0.98 1.95
C VAL A 339 -25.81 1.13 2.33
N LEU A 340 -26.44 2.25 1.94
CA LEU A 340 -27.87 2.49 2.19
C LEU A 340 -28.79 1.51 1.48
N ASN A 341 -28.38 0.93 0.35
CA ASN A 341 -29.26 0.13 -0.51
C ASN A 341 -28.90 -1.37 -0.54
N ASN A 342 -27.74 -1.78 -0.05
CA ASN A 342 -27.34 -3.18 0.01
C ASN A 342 -27.99 -3.88 1.21
N LYS A 343 -28.91 -4.82 0.97
CA LYS A 343 -29.68 -5.51 2.03
C LYS A 343 -28.80 -6.19 3.09
N LYS A 344 -27.72 -6.89 2.69
CA LYS A 344 -26.82 -7.55 3.63
C LYS A 344 -26.06 -6.56 4.52
N ILE A 345 -25.71 -5.39 3.98
CA ILE A 345 -25.06 -4.33 4.76
C ILE A 345 -26.09 -3.60 5.64
N GLN A 346 -27.33 -3.41 5.17
CA GLN A 346 -28.43 -2.89 6.00
C GLN A 346 -28.66 -3.73 7.25
N ASP A 347 -28.57 -5.06 7.14
CA ASP A 347 -28.69 -5.96 8.30
C ASP A 347 -27.58 -5.74 9.33
N LEU A 348 -26.39 -5.28 8.92
CA LEU A 348 -25.28 -4.98 9.85
C LEU A 348 -25.46 -3.66 10.62
N HIS A 349 -25.94 -2.61 9.96
CA HIS A 349 -26.14 -1.32 10.61
C HIS A 349 -27.55 -1.13 11.17
N GLY A 350 -28.49 -2.03 10.86
CA GLY A 350 -29.83 -2.06 11.41
C GLY A 350 -30.79 -0.96 10.90
N GLN A 351 -30.38 -0.13 9.97
CA GLN A 351 -31.22 0.93 9.41
C GLN A 351 -31.87 0.48 8.09
N LYS A 352 -33.20 0.41 8.10
CA LYS A 352 -33.96 0.14 6.86
C LYS A 352 -34.29 1.48 6.18
N ILE A 353 -33.47 1.86 5.22
CA ILE A 353 -33.60 3.08 4.45
C ILE A 353 -33.06 2.85 3.05
N SER A 354 -33.64 3.53 2.08
CA SER A 354 -33.19 3.51 0.69
C SER A 354 -33.16 4.92 0.13
N LYS A 355 -32.06 5.30 -0.49
CA LYS A 355 -31.85 6.61 -1.12
C LYS A 355 -31.13 6.49 -2.45
N THR A 356 -31.57 7.25 -3.42
CA THR A 356 -30.84 7.40 -4.68
C THR A 356 -29.63 8.32 -4.46
N GLU A 357 -28.64 8.19 -5.35
CA GLU A 357 -27.49 9.10 -5.37
C GLU A 357 -27.92 10.55 -5.62
N GLY A 358 -28.93 10.76 -6.50
CA GLY A 358 -29.50 12.08 -6.77
C GLY A 358 -30.17 12.70 -5.54
N GLU A 359 -30.96 11.92 -4.79
CA GLU A 359 -31.57 12.41 -3.55
C GLU A 359 -30.54 12.80 -2.50
N LEU A 360 -29.45 12.05 -2.39
CA LEU A 360 -28.35 12.39 -1.48
C LEU A 360 -27.61 13.64 -1.92
N LEU A 361 -27.32 13.76 -3.21
CA LEU A 361 -26.63 14.91 -3.80
C LEU A 361 -27.43 16.21 -3.63
N ASP A 362 -28.73 16.13 -3.91
CA ASP A 362 -29.67 17.25 -3.79
C ASP A 362 -30.15 17.47 -2.35
N PHE A 363 -29.70 16.66 -1.41
CA PHE A 363 -30.07 16.73 0.01
C PHE A 363 -31.58 16.63 0.23
N LYS A 364 -32.25 15.71 -0.49
CA LYS A 364 -33.70 15.49 -0.49
C LYS A 364 -34.14 14.48 0.55
N PHE A 365 -34.91 14.94 1.55
CA PHE A 365 -35.44 14.12 2.64
C PHE A 365 -36.91 14.42 2.87
N ARG A 366 -37.70 13.38 3.17
CA ARG A 366 -39.13 13.50 3.46
C ARG A 366 -39.36 13.82 4.93
N PRO A 367 -40.32 14.67 5.27
CA PRO A 367 -40.70 14.88 6.67
C PRO A 367 -41.50 13.67 7.19
N ASP A 368 -41.53 13.51 8.49
CA ASP A 368 -42.43 12.55 9.13
C ASP A 368 -43.90 13.00 8.99
N ASP A 369 -44.83 12.06 8.88
CA ASP A 369 -46.24 12.32 8.60
C ASP A 369 -46.91 13.31 9.60
N ASN A 370 -46.41 13.37 10.82
CA ASN A 370 -46.91 14.24 11.90
C ASN A 370 -46.33 15.65 11.87
N LYS A 371 -45.43 15.97 10.93
CA LYS A 371 -44.75 17.26 10.85
C LYS A 371 -45.34 18.12 9.72
N LYS A 372 -45.87 19.29 10.10
CA LYS A 372 -46.37 20.29 9.12
C LYS A 372 -45.21 21.21 8.71
N VAL A 373 -44.62 20.94 7.56
CA VAL A 373 -43.50 21.72 6.95
C VAL A 373 -43.75 21.94 5.46
N GLN A 374 -43.11 22.94 4.90
CA GLN A 374 -43.17 23.16 3.45
C GLN A 374 -42.37 22.07 2.72
N VAL A 375 -43.00 21.49 1.72
CA VAL A 375 -42.38 20.47 0.86
C VAL A 375 -42.50 20.87 -0.61
N ASP A 376 -41.63 20.30 -1.45
CA ASP A 376 -41.74 20.42 -2.89
C ASP A 376 -42.84 19.51 -3.45
N ASP A 377 -43.02 19.53 -4.81
CA ASP A 377 -44.05 18.73 -5.50
C ASP A 377 -43.83 17.22 -5.34
N ASP A 378 -42.60 16.77 -5.04
CA ASP A 378 -42.21 15.39 -4.78
C ASP A 378 -42.31 14.98 -3.31
N GLY A 379 -42.65 15.94 -2.42
CA GLY A 379 -42.83 15.71 -0.98
C GLY A 379 -41.55 15.81 -0.15
N TYR A 380 -40.47 16.40 -0.67
CA TYR A 380 -39.24 16.65 0.09
C TYR A 380 -39.26 18.01 0.80
N VAL A 381 -38.64 18.08 1.96
CA VAL A 381 -38.58 19.29 2.78
C VAL A 381 -37.81 20.40 2.05
N LEU A 382 -38.48 21.53 1.88
CA LEU A 382 -37.85 22.72 1.27
C LEU A 382 -36.94 23.44 2.28
N ARG A 383 -35.78 23.87 1.79
CA ARG A 383 -34.86 24.72 2.53
C ARG A 383 -35.37 26.17 2.52
N GLU A 384 -35.37 26.82 3.67
CA GLU A 384 -35.79 28.21 3.79
C GLU A 384 -34.76 29.18 3.21
N ALA A 385 -35.21 30.32 2.65
CA ALA A 385 -34.37 31.24 1.87
C ALA A 385 -33.12 31.77 2.58
N LYS A 386 -33.12 31.82 3.92
CA LYS A 386 -31.98 32.30 4.74
C LYS A 386 -31.27 31.19 5.50
N GLU A 387 -31.67 29.94 5.29
CA GLU A 387 -31.17 28.81 6.04
C GLU A 387 -29.84 28.32 5.47
N THR A 388 -28.83 28.20 6.30
CA THR A 388 -27.54 27.56 5.91
C THR A 388 -27.72 26.05 5.85
N GLN A 389 -26.79 25.35 5.20
CA GLN A 389 -26.82 23.88 5.15
C GLN A 389 -26.80 23.27 6.56
N ILE A 390 -26.04 23.85 7.47
CA ILE A 390 -25.93 23.40 8.87
C ILE A 390 -27.26 23.57 9.61
N THR A 391 -27.92 24.72 9.45
CA THR A 391 -29.21 24.98 10.13
C THR A 391 -30.31 24.11 9.54
N PHE A 392 -30.29 23.87 8.24
CA PHE A 392 -31.20 22.98 7.54
C PHE A 392 -31.03 21.52 8.03
N SER A 393 -29.79 21.02 8.13
CA SER A 393 -29.52 19.68 8.69
C SER A 393 -30.02 19.54 10.13
N LYS A 394 -29.83 20.56 10.98
CA LYS A 394 -30.35 20.57 12.36
C LYS A 394 -31.88 20.57 12.40
N ARG A 395 -32.54 21.20 11.44
CA ARG A 395 -34.00 21.19 11.31
C ARG A 395 -34.47 19.84 10.82
N LEU A 396 -33.86 19.27 9.78
CA LEU A 396 -34.16 17.94 9.25
C LEU A 396 -34.05 16.86 10.35
N ALA A 397 -33.04 16.91 11.19
CA ALA A 397 -32.86 15.97 12.31
C ALA A 397 -34.04 15.96 13.31
N LYS A 398 -34.88 17.02 13.33
CA LYS A 398 -36.06 17.12 14.20
C LYS A 398 -37.39 16.71 13.54
N ILE A 399 -37.38 16.63 12.19
CA ILE A 399 -38.61 16.48 11.41
C ILE A 399 -38.60 15.35 10.43
N SER A 400 -37.47 14.68 10.25
CA SER A 400 -37.26 13.61 9.25
C SER A 400 -36.49 12.44 9.84
N THR A 401 -37.21 11.39 10.18
CA THR A 401 -36.63 10.10 10.58
C THR A 401 -35.77 9.52 9.45
N GLU A 402 -36.11 9.81 8.21
CA GLU A 402 -35.34 9.42 7.03
C GLU A 402 -33.94 10.04 7.04
N PHE A 403 -33.84 11.33 7.36
CA PHE A 403 -32.57 12.02 7.52
C PHE A 403 -31.75 11.44 8.69
N GLU A 404 -32.38 11.27 9.85
CA GLU A 404 -31.73 10.69 11.04
C GLU A 404 -31.14 9.31 10.74
N LYS A 405 -31.92 8.41 10.09
CA LYS A 405 -31.43 7.08 9.69
C LYS A 405 -30.24 7.19 8.73
N THR A 406 -30.27 8.13 7.78
CA THR A 406 -29.16 8.34 6.83
C THR A 406 -27.88 8.76 7.56
N ILE A 407 -27.99 9.70 8.51
CA ILE A 407 -26.84 10.11 9.35
C ILE A 407 -26.32 8.94 10.18
N ASN A 408 -27.19 8.16 10.80
CA ASN A 408 -26.78 6.98 11.56
C ASN A 408 -26.00 5.97 10.71
N VAL A 409 -26.33 5.85 9.41
CA VAL A 409 -25.56 4.99 8.48
C VAL A 409 -24.21 5.60 8.14
N THR A 410 -24.13 6.91 7.90
CA THR A 410 -22.83 7.58 7.66
C THR A 410 -21.92 7.47 8.88
N ASP A 411 -22.44 7.69 10.09
CA ASP A 411 -21.71 7.49 11.34
C ASP A 411 -21.26 6.03 11.52
N TRP A 412 -22.11 5.06 11.09
CA TRP A 412 -21.73 3.65 11.13
C TRP A 412 -20.56 3.37 10.16
N ILE A 413 -20.57 3.95 8.95
CA ILE A 413 -19.46 3.82 7.98
C ILE A 413 -18.16 4.36 8.61
N GLU A 414 -18.18 5.53 9.21
CA GLU A 414 -17.02 6.16 9.86
C GLU A 414 -16.44 5.30 10.98
N LYS A 415 -17.29 4.59 11.73
CA LYS A 415 -16.86 3.67 12.80
C LYS A 415 -16.17 2.39 12.27
N GLN A 416 -16.23 2.10 10.98
CA GLN A 416 -15.59 0.91 10.39
C GLN A 416 -14.09 1.10 10.08
N ILE A 417 -13.38 1.97 10.79
CA ILE A 417 -11.97 2.33 10.54
C ILE A 417 -11.05 1.11 10.43
N LYS A 418 -11.26 0.05 11.22
CA LYS A 418 -10.43 -1.17 11.16
C LYS A 418 -10.58 -1.96 9.85
N ASN A 419 -11.70 -1.79 9.15
CA ASN A 419 -12.00 -2.46 7.87
C ASN A 419 -12.25 -1.39 6.80
N SER A 420 -11.34 -0.44 6.70
CA SER A 420 -11.49 0.74 5.86
C SER A 420 -11.37 0.41 4.38
N ILE A 421 -12.09 1.19 3.60
CA ILE A 421 -11.88 1.29 2.16
C ILE A 421 -10.96 2.49 1.95
N TYR A 422 -9.73 2.22 1.57
CA TYR A 422 -8.75 3.23 1.18
C TYR A 422 -9.01 3.65 -0.26
N PHE A 423 -8.84 4.91 -0.55
CA PHE A 423 -9.00 5.45 -1.89
C PHE A 423 -7.78 6.28 -2.27
N ILE A 424 -7.33 6.11 -3.51
CA ILE A 424 -6.33 6.97 -4.12
C ILE A 424 -6.74 7.29 -5.55
N ASN A 425 -6.67 8.58 -5.89
CA ASN A 425 -6.85 9.04 -7.26
C ASN A 425 -5.48 9.20 -7.91
N ILE A 426 -5.27 8.49 -9.04
CA ILE A 426 -4.08 8.59 -9.86
C ILE A 426 -4.52 8.81 -11.32
N THR A 427 -4.53 10.07 -11.76
CA THR A 427 -5.03 10.42 -13.10
C THR A 427 -4.08 9.96 -14.20
N ASP A 428 -2.86 10.44 -14.17
CA ASP A 428 -1.80 10.10 -15.14
C ASP A 428 -0.62 9.52 -14.36
N HIS A 429 -0.25 8.28 -14.67
CA HIS A 429 0.76 7.55 -13.93
C HIS A 429 1.51 6.56 -14.81
N THR A 430 2.71 6.26 -14.43
CA THR A 430 3.51 5.19 -14.98
C THR A 430 3.21 3.86 -14.28
N ASN A 431 3.58 2.76 -14.90
CA ASN A 431 3.48 1.43 -14.28
C ASN A 431 4.32 1.32 -12.99
N ASP A 432 5.47 1.99 -12.95
CA ASP A 432 6.34 2.01 -11.76
C ASP A 432 5.68 2.76 -10.59
N GLU A 433 4.95 3.84 -10.85
CA GLU A 433 4.19 4.55 -9.82
C GLU A 433 3.02 3.72 -9.31
N LEU A 434 2.28 3.05 -10.20
CA LEU A 434 1.21 2.12 -9.82
C LEU A 434 1.74 0.99 -8.92
N GLU A 435 2.87 0.37 -9.29
CA GLU A 435 3.52 -0.67 -8.50
C GLU A 435 3.93 -0.14 -7.11
N LYS A 436 4.56 1.03 -7.04
CA LYS A 436 4.94 1.67 -5.77
C LYS A 436 3.76 1.98 -4.87
N VAL A 437 2.65 2.46 -5.44
CA VAL A 437 1.41 2.70 -4.69
C VAL A 437 0.90 1.39 -4.08
N ILE A 438 0.79 0.33 -4.87
CA ILE A 438 0.32 -0.98 -4.39
C ILE A 438 1.24 -1.51 -3.28
N LEU A 439 2.56 -1.49 -3.49
CA LEU A 439 3.54 -1.94 -2.51
C LEU A 439 3.48 -1.13 -1.21
N ASN A 440 3.34 0.19 -1.29
CA ASN A 440 3.22 1.04 -0.11
C ASN A 440 2.01 0.67 0.75
N TYR A 441 0.82 0.55 0.14
CA TYR A 441 -0.38 0.17 0.88
C TYR A 441 -0.33 -1.27 1.41
N TYR A 442 0.27 -2.19 0.65
CA TYR A 442 0.48 -3.56 1.10
C TYR A 442 1.37 -3.62 2.35
N TYR A 443 2.52 -2.96 2.34
CA TYR A 443 3.46 -3.01 3.47
C TYR A 443 3.01 -2.16 4.66
N LYS A 444 2.48 -0.96 4.42
CA LYS A 444 2.09 -0.03 5.49
C LYS A 444 0.75 -0.41 6.13
N GLU A 445 -0.25 -0.70 5.31
CA GLU A 445 -1.63 -0.91 5.78
C GLU A 445 -2.05 -2.39 5.78
N LYS A 446 -1.21 -3.29 5.26
CA LYS A 446 -1.50 -4.73 5.10
C LYS A 446 -2.77 -4.96 4.28
N ILE A 447 -2.92 -4.21 3.18
CA ILE A 447 -4.05 -4.36 2.27
C ILE A 447 -3.78 -5.51 1.31
N GLU A 448 -4.71 -6.44 1.23
CA GLU A 448 -4.63 -7.64 0.40
C GLU A 448 -5.69 -7.68 -0.72
N TYR A 449 -6.60 -6.71 -0.77
CA TYR A 449 -7.68 -6.63 -1.76
C TYR A 449 -7.67 -5.27 -2.43
N ILE A 450 -7.40 -5.26 -3.73
CA ILE A 450 -7.17 -4.04 -4.50
C ILE A 450 -8.10 -3.99 -5.70
N PHE A 451 -8.69 -2.83 -5.94
CA PHE A 451 -9.50 -2.53 -7.12
C PHE A 451 -8.84 -1.40 -7.90
N TYR A 452 -8.57 -1.63 -9.17
CA TYR A 452 -8.01 -0.63 -10.07
C TYR A 452 -9.04 -0.23 -11.14
N ASP A 453 -9.57 0.97 -11.04
CA ASP A 453 -10.66 1.50 -11.85
C ASP A 453 -10.25 2.79 -12.57
N THR A 454 -9.87 2.74 -13.84
CA THR A 454 -9.94 1.72 -14.88
C THR A 454 -8.53 1.32 -15.32
N LEU A 455 -8.34 0.09 -15.79
CA LEU A 455 -7.07 -0.36 -16.37
C LEU A 455 -6.75 0.45 -17.63
N LYS A 456 -5.70 1.25 -17.57
CA LYS A 456 -5.19 2.11 -18.65
C LYS A 456 -3.76 1.73 -19.03
N THR A 457 -3.33 2.22 -20.18
CA THR A 457 -1.94 2.15 -20.63
C THR A 457 -1.08 3.12 -19.83
N ASP A 458 0.20 2.79 -19.74
CA ASP A 458 1.24 3.66 -19.16
C ASP A 458 1.32 4.97 -19.97
N THR A 459 1.31 6.11 -19.28
CA THR A 459 1.37 7.44 -19.92
C THR A 459 2.71 7.72 -20.60
N ALA A 460 3.77 7.00 -20.22
CA ALA A 460 5.10 7.16 -20.85
C ALA A 460 5.15 6.62 -22.29
N ASN A 461 4.17 5.81 -22.71
CA ASN A 461 4.18 5.09 -23.97
C ASN A 461 2.78 5.08 -24.64
N ILE A 462 2.40 6.17 -25.24
CA ILE A 462 1.08 6.30 -25.92
C ILE A 462 1.17 5.63 -27.31
N GLY A 463 0.60 4.44 -27.48
CA GLY A 463 0.39 3.98 -28.86
C GLY A 463 0.07 2.54 -29.16
N ASN A 464 0.31 1.54 -28.33
CA ASN A 464 0.09 0.14 -28.72
C ASN A 464 -0.64 -0.69 -27.66
N GLY A 465 -1.56 -1.58 -28.10
CA GLY A 465 -2.29 -2.49 -27.21
C GLY A 465 -1.43 -3.48 -26.42
N GLU A 466 -0.15 -3.57 -26.69
CA GLU A 466 0.83 -4.35 -25.92
C GLU A 466 1.09 -3.74 -24.52
N GLU A 467 0.90 -2.45 -24.37
CA GLU A 467 1.16 -1.75 -23.12
C GLU A 467 0.09 -2.01 -22.06
N LEU A 468 -1.17 -2.14 -22.48
CA LEU A 468 -2.22 -2.56 -21.55
C LEU A 468 -1.95 -3.99 -21.02
N LYS A 469 -1.42 -4.86 -21.89
CA LYS A 469 -0.94 -6.18 -21.48
C LYS A 469 0.20 -6.07 -20.47
N LYS A 470 1.13 -5.12 -20.65
CA LYS A 470 2.25 -4.89 -19.73
C LYS A 470 1.73 -4.48 -18.34
N THR A 471 0.81 -3.51 -18.27
CA THR A 471 0.17 -3.11 -17.01
C THR A 471 -0.55 -4.29 -16.35
N ALA A 472 -1.35 -5.04 -17.11
CA ALA A 472 -2.03 -6.23 -16.61
C ALA A 472 -1.05 -7.31 -16.11
N THR A 473 0.11 -7.46 -16.79
CA THR A 473 1.16 -8.41 -16.39
C THR A 473 1.79 -7.99 -15.04
N ILE A 474 2.06 -6.70 -14.85
CA ILE A 474 2.57 -6.18 -13.58
C ILE A 474 1.57 -6.46 -12.45
N LEU A 475 0.29 -6.17 -12.67
CA LEU A 475 -0.75 -6.46 -11.68
C LEU A 475 -0.86 -7.95 -11.37
N SER A 476 -0.79 -8.82 -12.38
CA SER A 476 -0.81 -10.28 -12.18
C SER A 476 0.42 -10.77 -11.39
N ASN A 477 1.59 -10.23 -11.69
CA ASN A 477 2.82 -10.55 -10.96
C ASN A 477 2.73 -10.09 -9.49
N LEU A 478 2.21 -8.88 -9.24
CA LEU A 478 1.99 -8.38 -7.89
C LEU A 478 0.98 -9.24 -7.13
N ALA A 479 -0.14 -9.63 -7.79
CA ALA A 479 -1.13 -10.51 -7.18
C ALA A 479 -0.51 -11.82 -6.72
N GLN A 480 0.29 -12.47 -7.58
CA GLN A 480 0.93 -13.74 -7.28
C GLN A 480 2.06 -13.61 -6.25
N ASN A 481 2.97 -12.63 -6.43
CA ASN A 481 4.15 -12.47 -5.58
C ASN A 481 3.80 -12.07 -4.15
N LEU A 482 2.82 -11.16 -3.99
CA LEU A 482 2.38 -10.67 -2.69
C LEU A 482 1.24 -11.51 -2.10
N ASN A 483 0.70 -12.47 -2.86
CA ASN A 483 -0.49 -13.24 -2.51
C ASN A 483 -1.68 -12.33 -2.15
N ILE A 484 -1.97 -11.36 -3.02
CA ILE A 484 -3.08 -10.41 -2.91
C ILE A 484 -4.08 -10.62 -4.04
N PHE A 485 -5.32 -10.13 -3.87
CA PHE A 485 -6.33 -10.11 -4.93
C PHE A 485 -6.34 -8.74 -5.62
N ILE A 486 -6.32 -8.73 -6.93
CA ILE A 486 -6.43 -7.49 -7.72
C ILE A 486 -7.58 -7.62 -8.72
N ALA A 487 -8.58 -6.74 -8.57
CA ALA A 487 -9.64 -6.58 -9.56
C ALA A 487 -9.41 -5.33 -10.41
N SER A 488 -9.66 -5.41 -11.70
CA SER A 488 -9.54 -4.27 -12.61
C SER A 488 -10.79 -4.10 -13.46
N SER A 489 -11.20 -2.87 -13.71
CA SER A 489 -12.23 -2.57 -14.71
C SER A 489 -11.62 -2.28 -16.07
N LEU A 490 -12.32 -2.66 -17.13
CA LEU A 490 -11.96 -2.47 -18.54
C LEU A 490 -13.11 -1.82 -19.30
N GLN A 491 -12.80 -1.23 -20.44
CA GLN A 491 -13.81 -0.64 -21.30
C GLN A 491 -14.09 -1.53 -22.50
N LEU A 492 -15.39 -1.76 -22.78
CA LEU A 492 -15.86 -2.37 -24.02
C LEU A 492 -15.99 -1.31 -25.12
N THR A 493 -15.76 -1.73 -26.36
CA THR A 493 -16.09 -0.92 -27.53
C THR A 493 -17.60 -0.80 -27.66
N GLU A 494 -18.05 0.34 -28.12
CA GLU A 494 -19.44 0.54 -28.55
C GLU A 494 -19.63 -0.10 -29.94
N ASN A 495 -20.10 -1.33 -29.96
CA ASN A 495 -20.37 -2.10 -31.18
C ASN A 495 -21.76 -2.72 -31.14
N SER A 496 -22.18 -3.30 -32.29
CA SER A 496 -23.48 -3.95 -32.46
C SER A 496 -23.53 -5.40 -31.96
N THR A 497 -22.46 -5.92 -31.36
CA THR A 497 -22.44 -7.29 -30.83
C THR A 497 -23.57 -7.48 -29.82
N PRO A 498 -24.43 -8.50 -29.99
CA PRO A 498 -25.48 -8.81 -29.02
C PRO A 498 -24.89 -9.09 -27.63
N PRO A 499 -25.54 -8.62 -26.54
CA PRO A 499 -24.99 -8.73 -25.17
C PRO A 499 -24.59 -10.15 -24.75
N ILE A 500 -25.32 -11.16 -25.22
CA ILE A 500 -25.04 -12.58 -24.90
C ILE A 500 -23.84 -13.16 -25.67
N ASN A 501 -23.42 -12.50 -26.76
CA ASN A 501 -22.34 -12.97 -27.65
C ASN A 501 -21.03 -12.19 -27.44
N LEU A 502 -20.94 -11.42 -26.35
CA LEU A 502 -19.72 -10.70 -26.02
C LEU A 502 -18.52 -11.62 -25.91
N SER A 503 -17.39 -11.16 -26.38
CA SER A 503 -16.10 -11.84 -26.35
C SER A 503 -14.97 -10.85 -26.13
N ILE A 504 -13.75 -11.33 -25.95
CA ILE A 504 -12.53 -10.52 -25.86
C ILE A 504 -12.36 -9.54 -27.03
N ASN A 505 -12.96 -9.85 -28.19
CA ASN A 505 -12.89 -9.01 -29.38
C ASN A 505 -13.64 -7.69 -29.23
N ASP A 506 -14.51 -7.60 -28.24
CA ASP A 506 -15.32 -6.41 -27.92
C ASP A 506 -14.63 -5.47 -26.92
N LEU A 507 -13.42 -5.79 -26.46
CA LEU A 507 -12.62 -4.87 -25.66
C LEU A 507 -12.10 -3.71 -26.51
N SER A 508 -12.15 -2.50 -25.96
CA SER A 508 -11.61 -1.28 -26.60
C SER A 508 -10.08 -1.28 -26.67
N ALA A 509 -9.45 -2.11 -25.86
CA ALA A 509 -8.01 -2.25 -25.75
C ALA A 509 -7.56 -3.67 -26.10
N SER A 510 -6.27 -3.93 -26.03
CA SER A 510 -5.61 -5.15 -26.50
C SER A 510 -6.30 -6.45 -26.09
N ARG A 511 -6.58 -7.30 -27.05
CA ARG A 511 -7.07 -8.68 -26.88
C ARG A 511 -6.11 -9.55 -26.06
N THR A 512 -4.85 -9.19 -26.04
CA THR A 512 -3.77 -9.95 -25.35
C THR A 512 -3.84 -9.83 -23.82
N VAL A 513 -4.59 -8.86 -23.26
CA VAL A 513 -4.82 -8.72 -21.81
C VAL A 513 -5.43 -9.99 -21.22
N LYS A 514 -6.32 -10.66 -21.96
CA LYS A 514 -6.94 -11.93 -21.52
C LYS A 514 -5.91 -13.01 -21.18
N GLU A 515 -4.77 -13.05 -21.86
CA GLU A 515 -3.76 -14.08 -21.64
C GLU A 515 -3.24 -14.07 -20.21
N VAL A 516 -3.15 -12.88 -19.62
CA VAL A 516 -2.54 -12.63 -18.30
C VAL A 516 -3.55 -12.79 -17.17
N LEU A 517 -4.77 -12.29 -17.35
CA LEU A 517 -5.81 -12.33 -16.31
C LEU A 517 -6.24 -13.76 -15.97
N ASP A 518 -6.63 -14.00 -14.71
CA ASP A 518 -7.18 -15.29 -14.28
C ASP A 518 -8.66 -15.39 -14.61
N THR A 519 -9.39 -14.30 -14.46
CA THR A 519 -10.84 -14.23 -14.73
C THR A 519 -11.19 -12.95 -15.47
N LEU A 520 -12.08 -13.06 -16.46
CA LEU A 520 -12.61 -11.94 -17.25
C LEU A 520 -14.12 -12.08 -17.44
N CYS A 521 -14.86 -11.06 -16.99
CA CYS A 521 -16.28 -10.88 -17.23
C CYS A 521 -16.53 -9.71 -18.17
N LEU A 522 -17.42 -9.89 -19.12
CA LEU A 522 -17.87 -8.88 -20.06
C LEU A 522 -19.35 -8.62 -19.81
N ALA A 523 -19.75 -7.37 -19.57
CA ALA A 523 -21.14 -7.07 -19.28
C ALA A 523 -21.66 -5.92 -20.17
N LYS A 524 -22.83 -6.11 -20.74
CA LYS A 524 -23.49 -5.13 -21.61
C LYS A 524 -24.99 -5.14 -21.37
N GLN A 525 -25.60 -3.96 -21.48
CA GLN A 525 -27.05 -3.80 -21.30
C GLN A 525 -27.81 -4.53 -22.39
N ILE A 526 -28.88 -5.23 -22.02
CA ILE A 526 -29.91 -5.74 -22.91
C ILE A 526 -30.92 -4.61 -23.12
N HIS A 527 -31.09 -4.18 -24.37
CA HIS A 527 -32.04 -3.12 -24.69
C HIS A 527 -33.50 -3.56 -24.46
N ARG A 528 -34.35 -2.62 -24.09
CA ARG A 528 -35.76 -2.89 -23.77
C ARG A 528 -36.54 -3.56 -24.92
N GLU A 529 -36.13 -3.30 -26.15
CA GLU A 529 -36.71 -3.87 -27.36
C GLU A 529 -36.41 -5.34 -27.55
N ASP A 530 -35.27 -5.77 -26.99
CA ASP A 530 -34.75 -7.14 -27.14
C ASP A 530 -35.10 -8.07 -25.98
N LEU A 531 -35.77 -7.59 -24.92
CA LEU A 531 -36.06 -8.40 -23.71
C LEU A 531 -36.85 -9.68 -24.05
N ASN A 532 -37.70 -9.65 -25.06
CA ASN A 532 -38.47 -10.81 -25.51
C ASN A 532 -37.64 -11.90 -26.16
N LYS A 533 -36.39 -11.63 -26.58
CA LYS A 533 -35.48 -12.58 -27.19
C LYS A 533 -34.75 -13.44 -26.15
N TYR A 534 -34.82 -13.05 -24.88
CA TYR A 534 -34.03 -13.67 -23.77
C TYR A 534 -34.94 -14.30 -22.72
N GLU A 535 -34.41 -15.32 -22.11
CA GLU A 535 -34.96 -15.93 -20.91
C GLU A 535 -33.82 -16.36 -19.98
N TYR A 536 -34.12 -16.66 -18.73
CA TYR A 536 -33.12 -17.10 -17.74
C TYR A 536 -33.63 -18.27 -16.91
N SER A 537 -32.70 -19.03 -16.35
CA SER A 537 -32.96 -20.11 -15.40
C SER A 537 -32.20 -19.87 -14.10
N LEU A 538 -32.66 -20.46 -13.00
CA LEU A 538 -32.00 -20.34 -11.69
C LEU A 538 -30.80 -21.27 -11.58
N GLU A 539 -30.82 -22.38 -12.31
CA GLU A 539 -29.74 -23.36 -12.36
C GLU A 539 -29.20 -23.49 -13.80
N GLU A 540 -27.95 -23.93 -13.94
CA GLU A 540 -27.27 -24.08 -15.23
C GLU A 540 -27.96 -25.12 -16.13
N VAL A 541 -28.46 -26.18 -15.51
CA VAL A 541 -29.24 -27.22 -16.19
C VAL A 541 -30.63 -27.24 -15.55
N ASP A 542 -31.52 -26.43 -16.09
CA ASP A 542 -32.89 -26.31 -15.61
C ASP A 542 -33.88 -26.52 -16.77
N THR A 543 -35.07 -27.02 -16.45
CA THR A 543 -36.19 -27.14 -17.37
C THR A 543 -37.17 -25.96 -17.25
N LYS A 544 -37.00 -25.13 -16.22
CA LYS A 544 -37.88 -23.99 -15.97
C LYS A 544 -37.18 -22.68 -16.32
N PHE A 545 -37.78 -21.96 -17.24
CA PHE A 545 -37.26 -20.68 -17.74
C PHE A 545 -38.20 -19.53 -17.42
N TYR A 546 -37.61 -18.39 -17.11
CA TYR A 546 -38.31 -17.16 -16.76
C TYR A 546 -38.07 -16.09 -17.82
N ASN A 547 -39.13 -15.39 -18.20
CA ASN A 547 -39.05 -14.27 -19.13
C ASN A 547 -38.52 -13.01 -18.42
N LEU A 548 -37.85 -12.15 -19.18
CA LEU A 548 -37.44 -10.85 -18.69
C LEU A 548 -38.67 -9.91 -18.66
N GLU A 549 -38.95 -9.31 -17.52
CA GLU A 549 -40.04 -8.40 -17.32
C GLU A 549 -39.70 -6.99 -17.81
N LYS A 550 -40.72 -6.24 -18.31
CA LYS A 550 -40.57 -4.84 -18.65
C LYS A 550 -40.84 -3.98 -17.44
N PHE A 551 -39.81 -3.25 -16.97
CA PHE A 551 -39.95 -2.33 -15.85
C PHE A 551 -40.48 -0.96 -16.32
N LYS A 552 -41.32 -0.33 -15.49
CA LYS A 552 -41.76 1.06 -15.68
C LYS A 552 -40.62 2.05 -15.34
N ASP A 553 -39.82 1.72 -14.34
CA ASP A 553 -38.69 2.53 -13.89
C ASP A 553 -37.59 2.54 -14.97
N PRO A 554 -37.20 3.73 -15.49
CA PRO A 554 -36.16 3.87 -16.52
C PRO A 554 -34.77 3.49 -16.00
N ASP A 555 -34.52 3.58 -14.68
CA ASP A 555 -33.24 3.31 -14.08
C ASP A 555 -32.99 1.82 -13.85
N VAL A 556 -34.04 0.99 -13.96
CA VAL A 556 -33.89 -0.47 -13.92
C VAL A 556 -33.50 -1.00 -15.30
N ARG A 557 -32.39 -1.74 -15.32
CA ARG A 557 -31.78 -2.28 -16.53
C ARG A 557 -31.42 -3.74 -16.37
N TYR A 558 -31.42 -4.48 -17.47
CA TYR A 558 -30.86 -5.82 -17.53
C TYR A 558 -29.50 -5.80 -18.22
N TYR A 559 -28.56 -6.56 -17.66
CA TYR A 559 -27.25 -6.77 -18.23
C TYR A 559 -26.99 -8.26 -18.45
N ALA A 560 -26.52 -8.60 -19.63
CA ALA A 560 -25.87 -9.89 -19.85
C ALA A 560 -24.43 -9.79 -19.37
N CYS A 561 -24.02 -10.69 -18.47
CA CYS A 561 -22.65 -10.85 -17.98
C CYS A 561 -22.09 -12.16 -18.51
N VAL A 562 -21.16 -12.07 -19.45
CA VAL A 562 -20.53 -13.23 -20.09
C VAL A 562 -19.18 -13.47 -19.43
N VAL A 563 -18.99 -14.64 -18.83
CA VAL A 563 -17.70 -15.06 -18.31
C VAL A 563 -16.86 -15.57 -19.49
N ASP A 564 -15.98 -14.72 -20.02
CA ASP A 564 -15.15 -15.05 -21.19
C ASP A 564 -13.88 -15.82 -20.84
N LYS A 565 -13.30 -15.56 -19.64
CA LYS A 565 -12.18 -16.35 -19.09
C LYS A 565 -12.45 -16.69 -17.63
N ASN A 566 -12.17 -17.94 -17.27
CA ASN A 566 -12.21 -18.41 -15.89
C ASN A 566 -11.26 -19.60 -15.70
N ARG A 567 -10.15 -19.38 -15.01
CA ARG A 567 -9.21 -20.47 -14.66
C ARG A 567 -9.75 -21.42 -13.60
N ALA A 568 -10.79 -20.99 -12.87
CA ALA A 568 -11.39 -21.78 -11.79
C ALA A 568 -12.44 -22.78 -12.26
N GLY A 569 -13.01 -22.64 -13.47
CA GLY A 569 -14.08 -23.52 -13.91
C GLY A 569 -14.88 -23.06 -15.15
N SER A 570 -16.20 -23.14 -15.06
CA SER A 570 -17.12 -22.87 -16.17
C SER A 570 -17.16 -21.40 -16.59
N LYS A 571 -17.71 -21.15 -17.78
CA LYS A 571 -17.87 -19.84 -18.41
C LYS A 571 -19.34 -19.57 -18.73
N PRO A 572 -20.18 -19.38 -17.72
CA PRO A 572 -21.60 -19.16 -17.94
C PRO A 572 -21.87 -17.77 -18.51
N LYS A 573 -23.09 -17.62 -19.02
CA LYS A 573 -23.70 -16.35 -19.35
C LYS A 573 -24.77 -16.06 -18.30
N LEU A 574 -24.64 -14.95 -17.59
CA LEU A 574 -25.48 -14.62 -16.44
C LEU A 574 -26.34 -13.40 -16.74
N LEU A 575 -27.50 -13.33 -16.11
CA LEU A 575 -28.39 -12.18 -16.15
C LEU A 575 -28.30 -11.41 -14.85
N PHE A 576 -28.03 -10.11 -14.96
CA PHE A 576 -28.09 -9.17 -13.85
C PHE A 576 -29.22 -8.17 -14.05
N ARG A 577 -29.87 -7.80 -12.95
CA ARG A 577 -30.78 -6.67 -12.86
C ARG A 577 -30.11 -5.56 -12.07
N LEU A 578 -30.07 -4.37 -12.63
CA LEU A 578 -29.40 -3.21 -12.05
C LEU A 578 -30.41 -2.08 -11.84
N ASN A 579 -30.24 -1.36 -10.74
CA ASN A 579 -30.75 0.01 -10.61
C ASN A 579 -29.58 0.92 -10.23
N LEU A 580 -29.08 1.68 -11.18
CA LEU A 580 -27.88 2.50 -11.03
C LEU A 580 -28.11 3.71 -10.11
N ALA A 581 -29.33 4.23 -10.03
CA ALA A 581 -29.64 5.34 -9.11
C ALA A 581 -29.43 4.95 -7.64
N TYR A 582 -29.70 3.69 -7.30
CA TYR A 582 -29.52 3.10 -5.97
C TYR A 582 -28.20 2.32 -5.82
N ASN A 583 -27.40 2.22 -6.86
CA ASN A 583 -26.27 1.30 -6.97
C ASN A 583 -26.58 -0.14 -6.57
N MET A 584 -27.78 -0.61 -6.92
CA MET A 584 -28.22 -1.97 -6.63
C MET A 584 -27.91 -2.89 -7.80
N TRP A 585 -27.30 -4.04 -7.48
CA TRP A 585 -26.95 -5.10 -8.40
C TRP A 585 -27.55 -6.41 -7.91
N GLU A 586 -28.27 -7.10 -8.75
CA GLU A 586 -28.91 -8.38 -8.43
C GLU A 586 -28.62 -9.38 -9.54
N GLU A 587 -28.07 -10.52 -9.16
CA GLU A 587 -27.89 -11.67 -10.03
C GLU A 587 -29.19 -12.47 -10.10
N LEU A 588 -29.72 -12.65 -11.31
CA LEU A 588 -31.01 -13.34 -11.49
C LEU A 588 -30.85 -14.81 -11.86
N GLY A 589 -29.82 -15.16 -12.63
CA GLY A 589 -29.63 -16.54 -13.07
C GLY A 589 -28.81 -16.68 -14.35
N TYR A 590 -28.92 -17.83 -14.98
CA TYR A 590 -28.25 -18.17 -16.22
C TYR A 590 -29.04 -17.66 -17.42
N LEU A 591 -28.43 -16.83 -18.26
CA LEU A 591 -29.02 -16.20 -19.42
C LEU A 591 -28.89 -17.07 -20.65
N ARG A 592 -29.95 -17.17 -21.42
CA ARG A 592 -29.95 -17.79 -22.76
C ARG A 592 -30.86 -17.04 -23.75
N LEU A 593 -30.70 -17.30 -25.03
CA LEU A 593 -31.67 -16.93 -26.06
C LEU A 593 -32.86 -17.91 -25.99
N LYS A 594 -34.05 -17.40 -26.21
CA LYS A 594 -35.20 -18.26 -26.41
C LYS A 594 -34.97 -19.14 -27.64
N SER A 595 -35.20 -20.41 -27.50
CA SER A 595 -35.29 -21.28 -28.67
C SER A 595 -36.51 -20.89 -29.45
N ASN A 596 -36.34 -20.47 -30.71
CA ASN A 596 -37.44 -20.31 -31.65
C ASN A 596 -38.04 -21.70 -31.91
N ILE A 597 -38.95 -22.11 -31.04
CA ILE A 597 -39.82 -23.26 -31.25
C ILE A 597 -41.19 -22.67 -31.55
N ASP A 598 -41.33 -21.96 -32.64
CA ASP A 598 -42.62 -21.58 -33.25
C ASP A 598 -42.33 -20.92 -34.61
N GLU A 599 -41.75 -21.66 -35.53
CA GLU A 599 -41.91 -21.51 -36.96
C GLU A 599 -42.21 -22.89 -37.54
N GLU A 600 -43.45 -23.35 -37.34
CA GLU A 600 -44.16 -24.25 -38.24
C GLU A 600 -45.53 -23.69 -38.51
#